data_02bc11fe4c9c9baece4e4c21e7fbb70c
#
_entry.id   02bc11fe4c9c9baece4e4c21e7fbb70c
#
_cell.length_a   1.000
_cell.length_b   1.000
_cell.length_c   1.000
_cell.angle_alpha   90.00
_cell.angle_beta   90.00
_cell.angle_gamma   90.00
#
_symmetry.space_group_name_H-M   'P 1'
#
loop_
_entity.id
_entity.type
_entity.pdbx_description
1 polymer ?
#
loop_
_entity_poly.entity_id
_entity_poly.type
_entity_poly.pdbx_seq_one_letter_code
_entity_poly.pdbx_strand_id
1 'polypeptide(L)'
;LFLVTAHTFWGAIVCLAILGFFAGFYSVPLNAMLQQKAKAESRGRVIAANNVLNFVGILAAAGVSAGLGSGLHLDPDQVVFVSGIATFIVTAYLFILLPDFLIRFTLWFMTHSIYKIRIVNPENVPLNGPALLVCNHLSFVDGLLVGSSIQRFVRFMVYAPFFKVPGLGWLLAKMRAIPTSGGRSAIEAIRRSRTELQGGHVVCIFAEGAISRTGNLLPFKRGFEKIVQGL
;
A
#
# COMPACT_ATOMS: atom_id res chain seq x y z
N LEU A 1 2.57 -18.11 16.46
CA LEU A 1 3.70 -19.05 16.67
C LEU A 1 4.36 -18.81 18.02
N PHE A 2 4.72 -17.58 18.36
CA PHE A 2 5.33 -17.26 19.68
C PHE A 2 4.44 -17.61 20.89
N LEU A 3 3.13 -17.63 20.73
CA LEU A 3 2.21 -18.01 21.81
C LEU A 3 2.41 -19.45 22.26
N VAL A 4 2.77 -20.36 21.36
CA VAL A 4 3.05 -21.78 21.65
C VAL A 4 4.28 -21.95 22.54
N THR A 5 5.25 -21.01 22.47
CA THR A 5 6.47 -21.03 23.29
C THR A 5 6.35 -20.23 24.59
N ALA A 6 5.19 -19.64 24.86
CA ALA A 6 4.95 -18.83 26.04
C ALA A 6 4.56 -19.73 27.25
N HIS A 7 5.56 -20.29 27.93
CA HIS A 7 5.36 -21.15 29.09
C HIS A 7 5.03 -20.40 30.40
N THR A 8 4.92 -19.06 30.34
CA THR A 8 4.59 -18.23 31.50
C THR A 8 3.31 -17.43 31.25
N PHE A 9 2.51 -17.21 32.30
CA PHE A 9 1.29 -16.39 32.24
C PHE A 9 1.55 -14.99 31.64
N TRP A 10 2.61 -14.31 32.09
CA TRP A 10 2.98 -12.99 31.56
C TRP A 10 3.44 -13.05 30.11
N GLY A 11 4.15 -14.09 29.71
CA GLY A 11 4.54 -14.31 28.31
C GLY A 11 3.32 -14.46 27.41
N ALA A 12 2.33 -15.23 27.84
CA ALA A 12 1.08 -15.38 27.10
C ALA A 12 0.31 -14.04 26.96
N ILE A 13 0.20 -13.25 28.04
CA ILE A 13 -0.43 -11.92 27.99
C ILE A 13 0.28 -11.00 26.98
N VAL A 14 1.61 -10.94 27.00
CA VAL A 14 2.37 -10.11 26.08
C VAL A 14 2.17 -10.56 24.64
N CYS A 15 2.21 -11.87 24.37
CA CYS A 15 1.95 -12.42 23.03
C CYS A 15 0.53 -12.09 22.55
N LEU A 16 -0.49 -12.22 23.39
CA LEU A 16 -1.87 -11.87 23.07
C LEU A 16 -2.04 -10.37 22.84
N ALA A 17 -1.40 -9.52 23.61
CA ALA A 17 -1.43 -8.07 23.44
C ALA A 17 -0.80 -7.66 22.09
N ILE A 18 0.36 -8.23 21.76
CA ILE A 18 1.04 -8.03 20.48
C ILE A 18 0.16 -8.52 19.31
N LEU A 19 -0.43 -9.69 19.44
CA LEU A 19 -1.33 -10.25 18.42
C LEU A 19 -2.55 -9.36 18.22
N GLY A 20 -3.20 -8.89 19.30
CA GLY A 20 -4.32 -7.95 19.25
C GLY A 20 -3.94 -6.62 18.60
N PHE A 21 -2.77 -6.08 18.92
CA PHE A 21 -2.24 -4.87 18.31
C PHE A 21 -2.10 -5.02 16.79
N PHE A 22 -1.42 -6.07 16.32
CA PHE A 22 -1.23 -6.30 14.88
C PHE A 22 -2.53 -6.68 14.17
N ALA A 23 -3.45 -7.39 14.82
CA ALA A 23 -4.77 -7.69 14.28
C ALA A 23 -5.59 -6.40 14.05
N GLY A 24 -5.57 -5.47 15.02
CA GLY A 24 -6.17 -4.13 14.87
C GLY A 24 -5.52 -3.32 13.76
N PHE A 25 -4.20 -3.35 13.71
CA PHE A 25 -3.40 -2.65 12.70
C PHE A 25 -3.67 -3.13 11.27
N TYR A 26 -4.07 -4.39 11.11
CA TYR A 26 -4.50 -4.96 9.84
C TYR A 26 -5.98 -4.70 9.55
N SER A 27 -6.87 -4.94 10.51
CA SER A 27 -8.32 -4.91 10.28
C SER A 27 -8.88 -3.51 10.11
N VAL A 28 -8.37 -2.52 10.85
CA VAL A 28 -8.87 -1.13 10.79
C VAL A 28 -8.68 -0.50 9.42
N PRO A 29 -7.48 -0.48 8.80
CA PRO A 29 -7.29 0.07 7.46
C PRO A 29 -8.07 -0.69 6.39
N LEU A 30 -8.19 -2.01 6.52
CA LEU A 30 -8.93 -2.83 5.56
C LEU A 30 -10.43 -2.48 5.56
N ASN A 31 -11.02 -2.33 6.75
CA ASN A 31 -12.41 -1.89 6.90
C ASN A 31 -12.61 -0.44 6.41
N ALA A 32 -11.68 0.47 6.69
CA ALA A 32 -11.71 1.83 6.17
C ALA A 32 -11.66 1.85 4.62
N MET A 33 -10.77 1.06 4.02
CA MET A 33 -10.68 0.91 2.57
C MET A 33 -11.97 0.34 1.96
N LEU A 34 -12.58 -0.66 2.60
CA LEU A 34 -13.84 -1.25 2.17
C LEU A 34 -14.94 -0.18 2.12
N GLN A 35 -15.03 0.65 3.16
CA GLN A 35 -16.01 1.73 3.27
C GLN A 35 -15.76 2.85 2.25
N GLN A 36 -14.50 3.19 1.98
CA GLN A 36 -14.14 4.21 1.00
C GLN A 36 -14.44 3.79 -0.44
N LYS A 37 -14.18 2.51 -0.78
CA LYS A 37 -14.42 1.99 -2.13
C LYS A 37 -15.89 1.70 -2.41
N ALA A 38 -16.70 1.51 -1.38
CA ALA A 38 -18.13 1.27 -1.53
C ALA A 38 -18.84 2.56 -1.98
N LYS A 39 -19.69 2.48 -3.01
CA LYS A 39 -20.57 3.59 -3.42
C LYS A 39 -21.46 3.99 -2.26
N ALA A 40 -21.74 5.29 -2.11
CA ALA A 40 -22.54 5.84 -1.00
C ALA A 40 -23.88 5.09 -0.82
N GLU A 41 -24.57 4.79 -1.93
CA GLU A 41 -25.88 4.11 -1.95
C GLU A 41 -25.80 2.63 -1.51
N SER A 42 -24.65 1.97 -1.66
CA SER A 42 -24.47 0.55 -1.34
C SER A 42 -23.61 0.29 -0.11
N ARG A 43 -23.06 1.35 0.51
CA ARG A 43 -22.12 1.23 1.63
C ARG A 43 -22.66 0.42 2.80
N GLY A 44 -23.91 0.64 3.19
CA GLY A 44 -24.56 -0.13 4.24
C GLY A 44 -24.65 -1.63 3.92
N ARG A 45 -25.00 -1.99 2.67
CA ARG A 45 -25.04 -3.38 2.22
C ARG A 45 -23.68 -4.05 2.21
N VAL A 46 -22.64 -3.32 1.80
CA VAL A 46 -21.27 -3.84 1.78
C VAL A 46 -20.77 -4.10 3.20
N ILE A 47 -21.04 -3.20 4.15
CA ILE A 47 -20.69 -3.37 5.57
C ILE A 47 -21.46 -4.57 6.16
N ALA A 48 -22.76 -4.67 5.91
CA ALA A 48 -23.59 -5.79 6.38
C ALA A 48 -23.08 -7.14 5.83
N ALA A 49 -22.79 -7.22 4.53
CA ALA A 49 -22.23 -8.40 3.91
C ALA A 49 -20.86 -8.78 4.52
N ASN A 50 -19.99 -7.80 4.76
CA ASN A 50 -18.70 -8.03 5.42
C ASN A 50 -18.89 -8.60 6.84
N ASN A 51 -19.84 -8.08 7.62
CA ASN A 51 -20.12 -8.57 8.96
C ASN A 51 -20.66 -10.02 8.95
N VAL A 52 -21.53 -10.35 7.99
CA VAL A 52 -22.03 -11.73 7.81
C VAL A 52 -20.87 -12.66 7.44
N LEU A 53 -20.01 -12.28 6.50
CA LEU A 53 -18.83 -13.07 6.11
C LEU A 53 -17.87 -13.27 7.29
N ASN A 54 -17.63 -12.24 8.09
CA ASN A 54 -16.81 -12.35 9.29
C ASN A 54 -17.41 -13.34 10.30
N PHE A 55 -18.73 -13.28 10.51
CA PHE A 55 -19.42 -14.21 11.41
C PHE A 55 -19.34 -15.66 10.91
N VAL A 56 -19.57 -15.88 9.61
CA VAL A 56 -19.38 -17.20 8.98
C VAL A 56 -17.94 -17.68 9.13
N GLY A 57 -16.97 -16.77 8.95
CA GLY A 57 -15.56 -17.08 9.15
C GLY A 57 -15.22 -17.50 10.58
N ILE A 58 -15.81 -16.82 11.58
CA ILE A 58 -15.64 -17.18 13.00
C ILE A 58 -16.23 -18.57 13.29
N LEU A 59 -17.44 -18.86 12.78
CA LEU A 59 -18.06 -20.17 12.93
C LEU A 59 -17.24 -21.28 12.26
N ALA A 60 -16.74 -21.03 11.05
CA ALA A 60 -15.88 -21.97 10.35
C ALA A 60 -14.58 -22.23 11.13
N ALA A 61 -13.93 -21.18 11.64
CA ALA A 61 -12.72 -21.30 12.45
C ALA A 61 -12.99 -22.09 13.76
N ALA A 62 -14.12 -21.84 14.42
CA ALA A 62 -14.53 -22.60 15.61
C ALA A 62 -14.74 -24.08 15.29
N GLY A 63 -15.42 -24.37 14.16
CA GLY A 63 -15.62 -25.76 13.70
C GLY A 63 -14.32 -26.48 13.37
N VAL A 64 -13.39 -25.79 12.68
CA VAL A 64 -12.05 -26.33 12.38
C VAL A 64 -11.27 -26.59 13.67
N SER A 65 -11.27 -25.63 14.62
CA SER A 65 -10.57 -25.80 15.92
C SER A 65 -11.16 -26.96 16.72
N ALA A 66 -12.48 -27.11 16.76
CA ALA A 66 -13.12 -28.25 17.41
C ALA A 66 -12.77 -29.57 16.71
N GLY A 67 -12.76 -29.62 15.38
CA GLY A 67 -12.36 -30.79 14.61
C GLY A 67 -10.91 -31.21 14.82
N LEU A 68 -10.00 -30.23 14.92
CA LEU A 68 -8.59 -30.48 15.21
C LEU A 68 -8.39 -31.02 16.65
N GLY A 69 -9.06 -30.40 17.65
CA GLY A 69 -8.95 -30.81 19.05
C GLY A 69 -9.64 -32.13 19.34
N SER A 70 -10.94 -32.26 18.99
CA SER A 70 -11.73 -33.46 19.33
C SER A 70 -11.62 -34.57 18.28
N GLY A 71 -11.49 -34.24 16.99
CA GLY A 71 -11.43 -35.24 15.90
C GLY A 71 -10.04 -35.83 15.71
N LEU A 72 -8.99 -34.99 15.73
CA LEU A 72 -7.60 -35.44 15.56
C LEU A 72 -6.86 -35.55 16.91
N HIS A 73 -7.52 -35.29 18.04
CA HIS A 73 -6.96 -35.33 19.40
C HIS A 73 -5.69 -34.47 19.56
N LEU A 74 -5.64 -33.33 18.87
CA LEU A 74 -4.51 -32.41 19.00
C LEU A 74 -4.60 -31.62 20.32
N ASP A 75 -3.47 -31.46 20.98
CA ASP A 75 -3.34 -30.60 22.14
C ASP A 75 -3.61 -29.12 21.78
N PRO A 76 -4.07 -28.28 22.72
CA PRO A 76 -4.33 -26.86 22.47
C PRO A 76 -3.17 -26.13 21.82
N ASP A 77 -1.94 -26.41 22.20
CA ASP A 77 -0.73 -25.82 21.62
C ASP A 77 -0.56 -26.19 20.14
N GLN A 78 -0.86 -27.43 19.79
CA GLN A 78 -0.82 -27.91 18.41
C GLN A 78 -1.90 -27.26 17.55
N VAL A 79 -3.11 -27.06 18.10
CA VAL A 79 -4.20 -26.34 17.42
C VAL A 79 -3.81 -24.89 17.14
N VAL A 80 -3.21 -24.20 18.12
CA VAL A 80 -2.69 -22.82 17.96
C VAL A 80 -1.58 -22.79 16.92
N PHE A 81 -0.67 -23.77 16.91
CA PHE A 81 0.41 -23.85 15.94
C PHE A 81 -0.08 -24.04 14.50
N VAL A 82 -1.01 -24.97 14.28
CA VAL A 82 -1.63 -25.22 12.96
C VAL A 82 -2.38 -23.97 12.48
N SER A 83 -3.15 -23.32 13.36
CA SER A 83 -3.87 -22.08 13.06
C SER A 83 -2.89 -20.94 12.71
N GLY A 84 -1.75 -20.87 13.39
CA GLY A 84 -0.69 -19.92 13.10
C GLY A 84 -0.06 -20.13 11.72
N ILE A 85 0.19 -21.38 11.33
CA ILE A 85 0.70 -21.73 9.99
C ILE A 85 -0.35 -21.35 8.92
N ALA A 86 -1.62 -21.71 9.12
CA ALA A 86 -2.69 -21.38 8.19
C ALA A 86 -2.81 -19.86 7.99
N THR A 87 -2.76 -19.11 9.08
CA THR A 87 -2.76 -17.62 9.04
C THR A 87 -1.56 -17.08 8.27
N PHE A 88 -0.37 -17.66 8.49
CA PHE A 88 0.85 -17.25 7.77
C PHE A 88 0.71 -17.48 6.26
N ILE A 89 0.20 -18.66 5.84
CA ILE A 89 -0.01 -18.98 4.42
C ILE A 89 -1.00 -18.02 3.78
N VAL A 90 -2.14 -17.74 4.43
CA VAL A 90 -3.14 -16.79 3.93
C VAL A 90 -2.56 -15.39 3.86
N THR A 91 -1.79 -14.97 4.86
CA THR A 91 -1.13 -13.67 4.86
C THR A 91 -0.13 -13.56 3.71
N ALA A 92 0.72 -14.56 3.50
CA ALA A 92 1.66 -14.59 2.38
C ALA A 92 0.94 -14.52 1.02
N TYR A 93 -0.18 -15.24 0.88
CA TYR A 93 -1.02 -15.17 -0.31
C TYR A 93 -1.59 -13.76 -0.53
N LEU A 94 -2.08 -13.10 0.52
CA LEU A 94 -2.58 -11.72 0.44
C LEU A 94 -1.48 -10.72 0.07
N PHE A 95 -0.24 -10.90 0.55
CA PHE A 95 0.91 -10.10 0.14
C PHE A 95 1.21 -10.20 -1.37
N ILE A 96 0.97 -11.36 -1.95
CA ILE A 96 1.13 -11.58 -3.40
C ILE A 96 -0.03 -10.96 -4.17
N LEU A 97 -1.25 -11.06 -3.64
CA LEU A 97 -2.48 -10.62 -4.30
C LEU A 97 -2.70 -9.10 -4.23
N LEU A 98 -2.32 -8.45 -3.12
CA LEU A 98 -2.59 -7.04 -2.83
C LEU A 98 -1.31 -6.21 -2.58
N PRO A 99 -0.28 -6.29 -3.45
CA PRO A 99 0.98 -5.60 -3.21
C PRO A 99 0.80 -4.07 -3.15
N ASP A 100 -0.05 -3.51 -4.01
CA ASP A 100 -0.29 -2.07 -4.10
C ASP A 100 -0.87 -1.49 -2.79
N PHE A 101 -1.78 -2.22 -2.15
CA PHE A 101 -2.36 -1.81 -0.86
C PHE A 101 -1.31 -1.82 0.24
N LEU A 102 -0.52 -2.88 0.33
CA LEU A 102 0.50 -3.04 1.37
C LEU A 102 1.61 -2.01 1.25
N ILE A 103 2.09 -1.75 0.03
CA ILE A 103 3.09 -0.72 -0.24
C ILE A 103 2.55 0.64 0.23
N ARG A 104 1.35 1.01 -0.18
CA ARG A 104 0.73 2.28 0.20
C ARG A 104 0.51 2.40 1.70
N PHE A 105 0.02 1.36 2.34
CA PHE A 105 -0.20 1.33 3.78
C PHE A 105 1.12 1.49 4.55
N THR A 106 2.16 0.77 4.14
CA THR A 106 3.49 0.87 4.74
C THR A 106 4.07 2.28 4.56
N LEU A 107 3.97 2.84 3.35
CA LEU A 107 4.41 4.21 3.08
C LEU A 107 3.64 5.23 3.92
N TRP A 108 2.32 5.10 4.00
CA TRP A 108 1.49 5.97 4.81
C TRP A 108 1.88 5.89 6.29
N PHE A 109 2.02 4.70 6.83
CA PHE A 109 2.41 4.51 8.23
C PHE A 109 3.78 5.11 8.52
N MET A 110 4.78 4.79 7.71
CA MET A 110 6.15 5.33 7.88
C MET A 110 6.18 6.86 7.80
N THR A 111 5.52 7.42 6.79
CA THR A 111 5.55 8.88 6.59
C THR A 111 4.77 9.62 7.68
N HIS A 112 3.59 9.15 8.09
CA HIS A 112 2.79 9.80 9.13
C HIS A 112 3.34 9.57 10.56
N SER A 113 4.18 8.56 10.77
CA SER A 113 4.89 8.38 12.04
C SER A 113 6.07 9.35 12.20
N ILE A 114 6.70 9.75 11.08
CA ILE A 114 7.91 10.59 11.09
C ILE A 114 7.55 12.05 10.80
N TYR A 115 6.60 12.29 9.90
CA TYR A 115 6.26 13.62 9.41
C TYR A 115 4.82 14.02 9.81
N LYS A 116 4.62 15.29 10.18
CA LYS A 116 3.30 15.88 10.31
C LYS A 116 2.82 16.35 8.92
N ILE A 117 2.15 15.46 8.19
CA ILE A 117 1.66 15.75 6.84
C ILE A 117 0.30 16.45 6.94
N ARG A 118 0.19 17.62 6.32
CA ARG A 118 -1.07 18.33 6.13
C ARG A 118 -1.45 18.27 4.65
N ILE A 119 -2.54 17.61 4.35
CA ILE A 119 -3.10 17.53 2.99
C ILE A 119 -4.14 18.62 2.86
N VAL A 120 -3.99 19.48 1.84
CA VAL A 120 -4.92 20.58 1.55
C VAL A 120 -5.58 20.29 0.21
N ASN A 121 -6.90 20.41 0.15
CA ASN A 121 -7.75 20.19 -1.03
C ASN A 121 -7.50 18.82 -1.70
N PRO A 122 -7.61 17.70 -0.96
CA PRO A 122 -7.37 16.36 -1.50
C PRO A 122 -8.31 16.00 -2.66
N GLU A 123 -9.46 16.68 -2.76
CA GLU A 123 -10.47 16.55 -3.83
C GLU A 123 -9.96 16.99 -5.20
N ASN A 124 -8.89 17.78 -5.27
CA ASN A 124 -8.27 18.16 -6.55
C ASN A 124 -7.62 16.97 -7.27
N VAL A 125 -7.37 15.86 -6.56
CA VAL A 125 -6.92 14.62 -7.20
C VAL A 125 -8.13 13.73 -7.45
N PRO A 126 -8.53 13.50 -8.71
CA PRO A 126 -9.72 12.73 -9.04
C PRO A 126 -9.58 11.29 -8.51
N LEU A 127 -10.65 10.74 -7.93
CA LEU A 127 -10.67 9.37 -7.42
C LEU A 127 -10.59 8.33 -8.55
N ASN A 128 -11.05 8.67 -9.75
CA ASN A 128 -11.04 7.81 -10.92
C ASN A 128 -10.53 8.57 -12.15
N GLY A 129 -10.10 7.82 -13.17
CA GLY A 129 -9.59 8.38 -14.42
C GLY A 129 -8.12 8.85 -14.33
N PRO A 130 -7.55 9.37 -15.44
CA PRO A 130 -6.17 9.80 -15.50
C PRO A 130 -5.92 11.07 -14.69
N ALA A 131 -4.72 11.19 -14.11
CA ALA A 131 -4.24 12.44 -13.51
C ALA A 131 -2.72 12.55 -13.63
N LEU A 132 -2.23 13.70 -14.07
CA LEU A 132 -0.81 14.03 -14.03
C LEU A 132 -0.55 14.98 -12.86
N LEU A 133 0.25 14.51 -11.92
CA LEU A 133 0.75 15.30 -10.80
C LEU A 133 2.08 15.92 -11.19
N VAL A 134 2.16 17.24 -11.12
CA VAL A 134 3.37 18.00 -11.40
C VAL A 134 3.82 18.63 -10.09
N CYS A 135 4.92 18.13 -9.54
CA CYS A 135 5.41 18.50 -8.22
C CYS A 135 6.76 19.20 -8.31
N ASN A 136 7.07 20.06 -7.34
CA ASN A 136 8.42 20.52 -7.03
C ASN A 136 9.22 19.43 -6.33
N HIS A 137 10.56 19.56 -6.27
CA HIS A 137 11.43 18.52 -5.76
C HIS A 137 12.47 19.08 -4.79
N LEU A 138 12.25 18.87 -3.50
CA LEU A 138 13.11 19.36 -2.42
C LEU A 138 13.93 18.25 -1.75
N SER A 139 13.44 16.99 -1.81
CA SER A 139 14.05 15.88 -1.09
C SER A 139 13.79 14.53 -1.78
N PHE A 140 14.65 13.55 -1.53
CA PHE A 140 14.42 12.16 -1.96
C PHE A 140 13.14 11.55 -1.39
N VAL A 141 12.65 12.04 -0.25
CA VAL A 141 11.41 11.53 0.38
C VAL A 141 10.13 12.10 -0.24
N ASP A 142 10.20 13.10 -1.11
CA ASP A 142 9.00 13.74 -1.69
C ASP A 142 8.11 12.72 -2.40
N GLY A 143 8.69 11.76 -3.12
CA GLY A 143 7.93 10.69 -3.76
C GLY A 143 7.15 9.83 -2.76
N LEU A 144 7.73 9.57 -1.58
CA LEU A 144 7.07 8.82 -0.51
C LEU A 144 5.95 9.66 0.12
N LEU A 145 6.19 10.96 0.36
CA LEU A 145 5.20 11.88 0.91
C LEU A 145 4.02 12.06 -0.02
N VAL A 146 4.26 12.28 -1.31
CA VAL A 146 3.19 12.38 -2.33
C VAL A 146 2.43 11.06 -2.44
N GLY A 147 3.14 9.93 -2.53
CA GLY A 147 2.52 8.61 -2.66
C GLY A 147 1.67 8.20 -1.46
N SER A 148 2.03 8.63 -0.24
CA SER A 148 1.27 8.38 0.98
C SER A 148 0.09 9.34 1.18
N SER A 149 0.14 10.52 0.57
CA SER A 149 -0.89 11.56 0.72
C SER A 149 -2.07 11.38 -0.24
N ILE A 150 -1.94 10.53 -1.25
CA ILE A 150 -2.96 10.36 -2.29
C ILE A 150 -3.63 8.99 -2.15
N GLN A 151 -4.95 8.94 -2.26
CA GLN A 151 -5.75 7.71 -2.11
C GLN A 151 -5.60 6.73 -3.29
N ARG A 152 -4.83 7.08 -4.32
CA ARG A 152 -4.61 6.30 -5.53
C ARG A 152 -3.16 5.88 -5.66
N PHE A 153 -2.92 4.78 -6.37
CA PHE A 153 -1.56 4.34 -6.68
C PHE A 153 -0.91 5.28 -7.69
N VAL A 154 0.21 5.90 -7.31
CA VAL A 154 0.92 6.90 -8.11
C VAL A 154 2.12 6.24 -8.78
N ARG A 155 2.27 6.44 -10.08
CA ARG A 155 3.41 5.98 -10.87
C ARG A 155 4.38 7.13 -11.05
N PHE A 156 5.51 7.05 -10.36
CA PHE A 156 6.52 8.11 -10.37
C PHE A 156 7.47 7.96 -11.55
N MET A 157 7.86 9.08 -12.16
CA MET A 157 9.05 9.12 -13.02
C MET A 157 10.28 9.17 -12.13
N VAL A 158 11.16 8.16 -12.23
CA VAL A 158 12.32 7.99 -11.33
C VAL A 158 13.59 7.82 -12.14
N TYR A 159 14.70 8.37 -11.62
CA TYR A 159 16.01 8.27 -12.26
C TYR A 159 16.44 6.81 -12.42
N ALA A 160 16.71 6.40 -13.65
CA ALA A 160 16.92 5.00 -14.04
C ALA A 160 17.99 4.25 -13.22
N PRO A 161 19.11 4.86 -12.81
CA PRO A 161 20.11 4.18 -11.98
C PRO A 161 19.57 3.64 -10.65
N PHE A 162 18.52 4.23 -10.07
CA PHE A 162 17.91 3.72 -8.82
C PHE A 162 17.29 2.34 -8.97
N PHE A 163 16.90 1.94 -10.18
CA PHE A 163 16.40 0.60 -10.44
C PHE A 163 17.47 -0.50 -10.32
N LYS A 164 18.77 -0.10 -10.34
CA LYS A 164 19.88 -1.03 -10.14
C LYS A 164 20.27 -1.22 -8.67
N VAL A 165 19.72 -0.40 -7.76
CA VAL A 165 20.00 -0.50 -6.33
C VAL A 165 19.22 -1.71 -5.75
N PRO A 166 19.89 -2.66 -5.08
CA PRO A 166 19.22 -3.82 -4.48
C PRO A 166 18.11 -3.40 -3.50
N GLY A 167 16.98 -4.09 -3.54
CA GLY A 167 15.79 -3.75 -2.75
C GLY A 167 15.00 -2.56 -3.31
N LEU A 168 15.64 -1.41 -3.52
CA LEU A 168 14.98 -0.23 -4.10
C LEU A 168 14.48 -0.49 -5.53
N GLY A 169 15.28 -1.12 -6.38
CA GLY A 169 14.88 -1.46 -7.74
C GLY A 169 13.68 -2.40 -7.78
N TRP A 170 13.63 -3.38 -6.88
CA TRP A 170 12.47 -4.26 -6.72
C TRP A 170 11.22 -3.46 -6.29
N LEU A 171 11.34 -2.56 -5.31
CA LEU A 171 10.25 -1.70 -4.85
C LEU A 171 9.74 -0.81 -5.98
N LEU A 172 10.64 -0.12 -6.70
CA LEU A 172 10.29 0.74 -7.83
C LEU A 172 9.59 -0.04 -8.96
N ALA A 173 10.01 -1.27 -9.22
CA ALA A 173 9.35 -2.14 -10.18
C ALA A 173 7.94 -2.52 -9.73
N LYS A 174 7.76 -2.87 -8.45
CA LYS A 174 6.43 -3.13 -7.84
C LYS A 174 5.55 -1.88 -7.86
N MET A 175 6.12 -0.71 -7.63
CA MET A 175 5.43 0.58 -7.75
C MET A 175 5.16 0.99 -9.20
N ARG A 176 5.54 0.18 -10.18
CA ARG A 176 5.41 0.48 -11.62
C ARG A 176 5.97 1.86 -11.96
N ALA A 177 7.07 2.23 -11.31
CA ALA A 177 7.75 3.49 -11.56
C ALA A 177 8.32 3.52 -12.98
N ILE A 178 8.36 4.70 -13.58
CA ILE A 178 8.77 4.93 -14.96
C ILE A 178 10.23 5.39 -14.96
N PRO A 179 11.19 4.58 -15.45
CA PRO A 179 12.59 4.97 -15.45
C PRO A 179 12.86 6.09 -16.46
N THR A 180 13.67 7.09 -16.06
CA THR A 180 14.12 8.17 -16.93
C THR A 180 15.59 8.52 -16.65
N SER A 181 16.37 8.86 -17.68
CA SER A 181 17.80 9.22 -17.53
C SER A 181 18.27 10.29 -18.52
N GLY A 182 17.33 11.05 -19.11
CA GLY A 182 17.66 12.03 -20.15
C GLY A 182 17.76 11.43 -21.56
N GLY A 183 17.91 12.27 -22.56
CA GLY A 183 18.03 11.86 -23.96
C GLY A 183 16.86 10.98 -24.45
N ARG A 184 17.18 9.88 -25.13
CA ARG A 184 16.19 8.91 -25.65
C ARG A 184 15.35 8.29 -24.52
N SER A 185 15.94 8.07 -23.35
CA SER A 185 15.22 7.55 -22.18
C SER A 185 14.13 8.51 -21.69
N ALA A 186 14.34 9.82 -21.77
CA ALA A 186 13.31 10.80 -21.42
C ALA A 186 12.13 10.76 -22.39
N ILE A 187 12.37 10.56 -23.68
CA ILE A 187 11.30 10.41 -24.70
C ILE A 187 10.47 9.15 -24.42
N GLU A 188 11.14 8.04 -24.11
CA GLU A 188 10.46 6.79 -23.77
C GLU A 188 9.66 6.92 -22.47
N ALA A 189 10.21 7.62 -21.46
CA ALA A 189 9.51 7.89 -20.21
C ALA A 189 8.25 8.74 -20.44
N ILE A 190 8.30 9.76 -21.31
CA ILE A 190 7.13 10.55 -21.72
C ILE A 190 6.09 9.65 -22.38
N ARG A 191 6.50 8.80 -23.33
CA ARG A 191 5.61 7.87 -24.02
C ARG A 191 4.93 6.91 -23.03
N ARG A 192 5.68 6.30 -22.12
CA ARG A 192 5.15 5.41 -21.08
C ARG A 192 4.18 6.15 -20.16
N SER A 193 4.52 7.38 -19.73
CA SER A 193 3.63 8.20 -18.92
C SER A 193 2.29 8.46 -19.61
N ARG A 194 2.28 8.72 -20.93
CA ARG A 194 1.04 8.87 -21.70
C ARG A 194 0.22 7.58 -21.73
N THR A 195 0.85 6.44 -21.99
CA THR A 195 0.18 5.13 -21.96
C THR A 195 -0.45 4.86 -20.60
N GLU A 196 0.23 5.21 -19.51
CA GLU A 196 -0.28 5.04 -18.17
C GLU A 196 -1.48 5.96 -17.87
N LEU A 197 -1.43 7.21 -18.33
CA LEU A 197 -2.57 8.13 -18.24
C LEU A 197 -3.76 7.64 -19.08
N GLN A 198 -3.53 7.20 -20.31
CA GLN A 198 -4.59 6.61 -21.16
C GLN A 198 -5.23 5.38 -20.51
N GLY A 199 -4.46 4.62 -19.73
CA GLY A 199 -4.97 3.52 -18.90
C GLY A 199 -5.71 3.95 -17.64
N GLY A 200 -5.97 5.26 -17.45
CA GLY A 200 -6.70 5.80 -16.30
C GLY A 200 -5.89 5.87 -15.01
N HIS A 201 -4.56 5.82 -15.11
CA HIS A 201 -3.68 5.83 -13.94
C HIS A 201 -3.20 7.24 -13.56
N VAL A 202 -2.70 7.37 -12.32
CA VAL A 202 -2.06 8.60 -11.86
C VAL A 202 -0.56 8.51 -12.11
N VAL A 203 -0.02 9.51 -12.78
CA VAL A 203 1.42 9.67 -13.00
C VAL A 203 1.91 10.89 -12.25
N CYS A 204 3.07 10.82 -11.62
CA CYS A 204 3.72 11.94 -10.94
C CYS A 204 5.09 12.23 -11.57
N ILE A 205 5.33 13.48 -11.85
CA ILE A 205 6.61 14.01 -12.33
C ILE A 205 7.09 15.15 -11.45
N PHE A 206 8.36 15.14 -11.12
CA PHE A 206 9.04 16.27 -10.54
C PHE A 206 9.58 17.14 -11.68
N ALA A 207 8.81 18.17 -12.05
CA ALA A 207 9.04 18.94 -13.28
C ALA A 207 10.37 19.70 -13.31
N GLU A 208 10.96 19.94 -12.16
CA GLU A 208 12.30 20.55 -12.01
C GLU A 208 13.41 19.64 -12.58
N GLY A 209 13.20 18.32 -12.55
CA GLY A 209 14.14 17.31 -13.02
C GLY A 209 15.44 17.20 -12.21
N ALA A 210 15.49 17.85 -11.05
CA ALA A 210 16.55 17.78 -10.05
C ALA A 210 16.01 18.18 -8.68
N ILE A 211 16.68 17.76 -7.59
CA ILE A 211 16.37 18.19 -6.24
C ILE A 211 16.94 19.61 -6.02
N SER A 212 16.10 20.53 -5.55
CA SER A 212 16.52 21.87 -5.16
C SER A 212 17.37 21.82 -3.90
N ARG A 213 18.60 22.30 -3.98
CA ARG A 213 19.53 22.36 -2.84
C ARG A 213 19.34 23.61 -1.98
N THR A 214 18.69 24.64 -2.52
CA THR A 214 18.47 25.93 -1.86
C THR A 214 17.11 26.06 -1.22
N GLY A 215 16.23 25.07 -1.43
CA GLY A 215 14.83 25.14 -1.02
C GLY A 215 13.94 26.00 -1.93
N ASN A 216 14.52 26.68 -2.91
CA ASN A 216 13.77 27.49 -3.87
C ASN A 216 13.27 26.61 -5.03
N LEU A 217 12.16 27.04 -5.65
CA LEU A 217 11.61 26.40 -6.83
C LEU A 217 12.59 26.55 -8.01
N LEU A 218 12.93 25.44 -8.65
CA LEU A 218 13.73 25.45 -9.86
C LEU A 218 12.85 25.62 -11.11
N PRO A 219 13.40 26.09 -12.25
CA PRO A 219 12.65 26.19 -13.50
C PRO A 219 12.09 24.82 -13.94
N PHE A 220 10.81 24.79 -14.27
CA PHE A 220 10.16 23.57 -14.76
C PHE A 220 10.59 23.25 -16.18
N LYS A 221 10.97 22.00 -16.40
CA LYS A 221 11.29 21.49 -17.74
C LYS A 221 9.99 21.16 -18.48
N ARG A 222 9.88 21.63 -19.72
CA ARG A 222 8.68 21.45 -20.55
C ARG A 222 8.31 19.99 -20.89
N GLY A 223 8.96 19.00 -20.29
CA GLY A 223 8.68 17.58 -20.52
C GLY A 223 7.25 17.19 -20.12
N PHE A 224 6.67 17.80 -19.09
CA PHE A 224 5.31 17.49 -18.64
C PHE A 224 4.24 17.95 -19.63
N GLU A 225 4.47 19.06 -20.35
CA GLU A 225 3.57 19.53 -21.43
C GLU A 225 3.41 18.47 -22.52
N LYS A 226 4.54 17.80 -22.88
CA LYS A 226 4.55 16.74 -23.88
C LYS A 226 3.80 15.47 -23.42
N ILE A 227 3.68 15.24 -22.10
CA ILE A 227 2.94 14.12 -21.57
C ILE A 227 1.44 14.30 -21.80
N VAL A 228 0.90 15.49 -21.62
CA VAL A 228 -0.54 15.78 -21.72
C VAL A 228 -0.97 16.22 -23.10
N GLN A 229 -0.04 16.57 -23.98
CA GLN A 229 -0.38 17.04 -25.33
C GLN A 229 -1.08 15.93 -26.14
N GLY A 230 -2.36 16.14 -26.48
CA GLY A 230 -3.18 15.21 -27.27
C GLY A 230 -3.69 13.99 -26.48
N LEU A 231 -3.85 14.13 -25.14
CA LEU A 231 -4.61 13.20 -24.30
C LEU A 231 -6.10 13.57 -24.30
#